data_cc221f043f2969e5bbe75607fcab4074
#
_entry.id   cc221f043f2969e5bbe75607fcab4074
#
_cell.length_a   1.000
_cell.length_b   1.000
_cell.length_c   1.000
_cell.angle_alpha   90.00
_cell.angle_beta   90.00
_cell.angle_gamma   90.00
#
_symmetry.space_group_name_H-M   'P 1'
#
loop_
_entity.id
_entity.type
_entity.pdbx_description
1 polymer ?
#
loop_
_entity_poly.entity_id
_entity_poly.type
_entity_poly.pdbx_seq_one_letter_code
_entity_poly.pdbx_strand_id
1 'polypeptide(L)' 'GRLLRTEKWALLDYGKKGELYDMENDPKQYDNLFEKSEYADTLAGLKAKLKAKLNEIGKNDLNLNKL' A
#
# COMPACT_ATOMS: atom_id res chain seq x y z
N GLY A 1 7.40 0.99 -8.03
CA GLY A 1 6.70 0.60 -6.82
C GLY A 1 5.75 1.66 -6.29
N ARG A 2 4.81 1.26 -5.49
CA ARG A 2 3.79 2.12 -4.92
C ARG A 2 3.79 1.97 -3.41
N LEU A 3 3.66 3.08 -2.70
CA LEU A 3 3.70 3.09 -1.24
C LEU A 3 2.37 3.57 -0.68
N LEU A 4 1.81 2.80 0.26
CA LEU A 4 0.72 3.23 1.11
C LEU A 4 1.18 3.18 2.57
N ARG A 5 1.04 4.29 3.28
CA ARG A 5 1.37 4.36 4.69
C ARG A 5 0.13 4.75 5.49
N THR A 6 -0.19 3.94 6.50
CA THR A 6 -1.21 4.26 7.50
C THR A 6 -0.53 4.35 8.87
N GLU A 7 -1.29 4.63 9.93
CA GLU A 7 -0.72 4.67 11.28
C GLU A 7 -0.09 3.33 11.68
N LYS A 8 -0.70 2.22 11.26
CA LYS A 8 -0.27 0.89 11.64
C LYS A 8 0.56 0.18 10.56
N TRP A 9 0.28 0.44 9.27
CA TRP A 9 0.81 -0.37 8.18
C TRP A 9 1.67 0.44 7.23
N ALA A 10 2.70 -0.20 6.69
CA ALA A 10 3.45 0.29 5.54
C ALA A 10 3.39 -0.77 4.45
N LEU A 11 2.81 -0.44 3.30
CA LEU A 11 2.69 -1.33 2.16
C LEU A 11 3.50 -0.78 1.00
N LEU A 12 4.43 -1.59 0.51
CA LEU A 12 5.16 -1.34 -0.73
C LEU A 12 4.67 -2.35 -1.75
N ASP A 13 4.01 -1.89 -2.80
CA ASP A 13 3.40 -2.75 -3.82
C ASP A 13 4.18 -2.65 -5.12
N TYR A 14 4.81 -3.75 -5.50
CA TYR A 14 5.58 -3.88 -6.74
C TYR A 14 4.82 -4.73 -7.78
N GLY A 15 3.52 -4.93 -7.59
CA GLY A 15 2.70 -5.78 -8.43
C GLY A 15 2.54 -7.17 -7.82
N LYS A 16 3.21 -8.17 -8.37
CA LYS A 16 3.14 -9.54 -7.84
C LYS A 16 3.90 -9.72 -6.54
N LYS A 17 4.88 -8.86 -6.30
CA LYS A 17 5.69 -8.88 -5.08
C LYS A 17 5.50 -7.58 -4.34
N GLY A 18 5.95 -7.54 -3.10
CA GLY A 18 5.90 -6.33 -2.31
C GLY A 18 6.39 -6.56 -0.90
N GLU A 19 6.16 -5.57 -0.07
CA GLU A 19 6.54 -5.58 1.33
C GLU A 19 5.39 -5.03 2.16
N LEU A 20 5.09 -5.69 3.27
CA LEU A 20 4.09 -5.25 4.22
C LEU A 20 4.67 -5.30 5.62
N TYR A 21 4.60 -4.20 6.33
CA TYR A 21 5.14 -4.11 7.68
C TYR A 21 4.10 -3.58 8.66
N ASP A 22 4.09 -4.17 9.87
CA ASP A 22 3.32 -3.69 11.00
C ASP A 22 4.15 -2.61 11.71
N MET A 23 3.85 -1.35 11.42
CA MET A 23 4.65 -0.23 11.95
C MET A 23 4.43 0.03 13.43
N GLU A 24 3.37 -0.53 13.99
CA GLU A 24 3.09 -0.43 15.41
C GLU A 24 3.97 -1.39 16.22
N ASN A 25 4.10 -2.64 15.76
CA ASN A 25 4.87 -3.69 16.45
C ASN A 25 6.26 -3.90 15.87
N ASP A 26 6.50 -3.49 14.63
CA ASP A 26 7.76 -3.68 13.91
C ASP A 26 8.18 -2.39 13.18
N PRO A 27 8.40 -1.29 13.92
CA PRO A 27 8.73 0.00 13.29
C PRO A 27 10.05 -0.02 12.51
N LYS A 28 10.92 -0.97 12.77
CA LYS A 28 12.20 -1.10 12.07
C LYS A 28 12.11 -1.95 10.82
N GLN A 29 10.92 -2.53 10.53
CA GLN A 29 10.65 -3.27 9.29
C GLN A 29 11.53 -4.50 9.11
N TYR A 30 11.65 -5.31 10.15
CA TYR A 30 12.42 -6.56 10.10
C TYR A 30 11.64 -7.72 9.49
N ASP A 31 10.31 -7.71 9.57
CA ASP A 31 9.47 -8.85 9.20
C ASP A 31 8.50 -8.47 8.09
N ASN A 32 8.81 -8.86 6.87
CA ASN A 32 7.95 -8.63 5.72
C ASN A 32 6.77 -9.62 5.75
N LEU A 33 5.56 -9.09 5.89
CA LEU A 33 4.34 -9.86 6.04
C LEU A 33 3.59 -10.08 4.72
N PHE A 34 4.11 -9.58 3.62
CA PHE A 34 3.42 -9.53 2.34
C PHE A 34 2.94 -10.91 1.86
N GLU A 35 3.75 -11.93 2.04
CA GLU A 35 3.44 -13.29 1.58
C GLU A 35 2.82 -14.18 2.65
N LYS A 36 2.62 -13.66 3.87
CA LYS A 36 2.05 -14.45 4.95
C LYS A 36 0.53 -14.53 4.82
N SER A 37 -0.01 -15.76 4.76
CA SER A 37 -1.45 -16.00 4.57
C SER A 37 -2.31 -15.40 5.67
N GLU A 38 -1.80 -15.33 6.89
CA GLU A 38 -2.54 -14.75 8.03
C GLU A 38 -2.80 -13.25 7.87
N TYR A 39 -2.06 -12.57 7.00
CA TYR A 39 -2.25 -11.16 6.69
C TYR A 39 -2.88 -10.91 5.33
N ALA A 40 -3.38 -11.96 4.66
CA ALA A 40 -3.94 -11.85 3.31
C ALA A 40 -5.13 -10.88 3.25
N ASP A 41 -6.02 -10.94 4.21
CA ASP A 41 -7.18 -10.05 4.26
C ASP A 41 -6.78 -8.60 4.51
N THR A 42 -5.84 -8.39 5.43
CA THR A 42 -5.27 -7.06 5.71
C THR A 42 -4.63 -6.49 4.45
N LEU A 43 -3.84 -7.30 3.76
CA LEU A 43 -3.16 -6.89 2.53
C LEU A 43 -4.17 -6.52 1.45
N ALA A 44 -5.23 -7.33 1.27
CA ALA A 44 -6.26 -7.04 0.27
C ALA A 44 -6.95 -5.70 0.56
N GLY A 45 -7.25 -5.41 1.81
CA GLY A 45 -7.85 -4.14 2.22
C GLY A 45 -6.93 -2.96 1.95
N LEU A 46 -5.64 -3.11 2.24
CA LEU A 46 -4.65 -2.06 1.99
C LEU A 46 -4.43 -1.83 0.51
N LYS A 47 -4.39 -2.88 -0.30
CA LYS A 47 -4.30 -2.75 -1.75
C LYS A 47 -5.50 -2.02 -2.33
N ALA A 48 -6.69 -2.28 -1.81
CA ALA A 48 -7.90 -1.57 -2.23
C ALA A 48 -7.82 -0.07 -1.91
N LYS A 49 -7.31 0.28 -0.74
CA LYS A 49 -7.10 1.68 -0.35
C LYS A 49 -6.08 2.36 -1.26
N LEU A 50 -4.99 1.67 -1.57
CA LEU A 50 -3.94 2.18 -2.44
C LEU A 50 -4.50 2.44 -3.84
N LYS A 51 -5.25 1.50 -4.38
CA LYS A 51 -5.88 1.63 -5.69
C LYS A 51 -6.82 2.83 -5.75
N ALA A 52 -7.65 3.01 -4.72
CA ALA A 52 -8.58 4.14 -4.65
C ALA A 52 -7.82 5.47 -4.60
N LYS A 53 -6.75 5.54 -3.82
CA LYS A 53 -5.92 6.73 -3.71
C LYS A 53 -5.23 7.08 -5.03
N LEU A 54 -4.71 6.07 -5.74
CA LEU A 54 -4.06 6.26 -7.04
C LEU A 54 -5.06 6.70 -8.12
N ASN A 55 -6.27 6.17 -8.11
CA ASN A 55 -7.32 6.61 -9.02
C ASN A 55 -7.68 8.07 -8.79
N GLU A 56 -7.74 8.49 -7.54
CA GLU A 56 -8.02 9.86 -7.18
C GLU A 56 -6.91 10.81 -7.66
N ILE A 57 -5.66 10.43 -7.44
CA ILE A 57 -4.50 11.19 -7.91
C ILE A 57 -4.49 11.24 -9.44
N GLY A 58 -4.78 10.13 -10.11
CA GLY A 58 -4.86 10.05 -11.56
C GLY A 58 -5.89 11.00 -12.15
N LYS A 59 -7.05 11.11 -11.51
CA LYS A 59 -8.09 12.06 -11.93
C LYS A 59 -7.60 13.49 -11.79
N ASN A 60 -6.92 13.81 -10.73
CA ASN A 60 -6.36 15.14 -10.51
C ASN A 60 -5.29 15.47 -11.56
N ASP A 61 -4.44 14.51 -11.87
CA ASP A 61 -3.41 14.68 -12.89
C ASP A 61 -4.03 14.92 -14.27
N LEU A 62 -5.06 14.18 -14.60
CA LEU A 62 -5.77 14.37 -15.86
C LEU A 62 -6.39 15.76 -15.96
N ASN A 63 -6.95 16.26 -14.88
CA ASN A 63 -7.48 17.62 -14.83
C ASN A 63 -6.40 18.65 -15.05
N LEU A 64 -5.25 18.47 -14.44
CA LEU A 64 -4.10 19.37 -14.64
C LEU A 64 -3.61 19.35 -16.07
N ASN A 65 -3.59 18.18 -16.71
CA ASN A 65 -3.12 18.04 -18.08
C ASN A 65 -4.06 18.70 -19.08
N LYS A 66 -5.30 18.89 -18.74
CA LYS A 66 -6.27 19.59 -19.60
C LYS A 66 -6.11 21.11 -19.56
N LEU A 67 -5.43 21.58 -18.57
CA LEU A 67 -5.18 23.00 -18.42
C LEU A 67 -4.00 23.45 -19.28
#